data_c2311c5545f99d5899ed7e26329372bd
#
_entry.id   c2311c5545f99d5899ed7e26329372bd
#
_cell.length_a   1.000
_cell.length_b   1.000
_cell.length_c   1.000
_cell.angle_alpha   90.00
_cell.angle_beta   90.00
_cell.angle_gamma   90.00
#
_symmetry.space_group_name_H-M   'P 1'
#
loop_
_entity.id
_entity.type
_entity.pdbx_description
1 polymer ?
#
loop_
_entity_poly.entity_id
_entity_poly.type
_entity_poly.pdbx_seq_one_letter_code
_entity_poly.pdbx_strand_id
1 'polypeptide(L)'
;SPPRVERLATLMAGGAIDSSDIVRLVADDPLGLRPEMTASIARAACTRFADRQRPLRLWASGTVFRTRSADEGGQCIEENLQSGVELFGVSGSEAEMELLSLLMASVQTLGLQASQKPRLLLGHTALMDLVLRPFSGALRDQIRTALIDFDRLAIEGFDLADAEKTRLLSLLDCRGTPDQVLTQLGSLCGEQPVFDELRRLCAHLASAAQDQAVTIQLDPTFQPHFELYTGLVFQLVCDGRSSPVVIARGGRYDDLVRRCGATDDRAFGAGFSLAIDPIRELISDLDAAEQEQSDVLVAFSTASNLESAMERQRGWHEQGRTAVMALEPLASKQEAEQQAKAQGGLQLDWVDP
;
A
#
# COMPACT_ATOMS: atom_id res chain seq x y z
N SER A 1 13.56 -14.95 -4.21
CA SER A 1 12.27 -14.40 -4.62
C SER A 1 11.20 -15.49 -4.51
N PRO A 2 10.00 -15.21 -4.01
CA PRO A 2 8.87 -16.14 -4.05
C PRO A 2 8.53 -16.54 -5.49
N PRO A 3 8.07 -17.76 -5.76
CA PRO A 3 7.68 -18.20 -7.10
C PRO A 3 6.45 -17.40 -7.59
N ARG A 4 6.33 -17.20 -8.92
CA ARG A 4 5.15 -16.56 -9.52
C ARG A 4 3.97 -17.50 -9.62
N VAL A 5 4.23 -18.80 -9.78
CA VAL A 5 3.26 -19.87 -9.87
C VAL A 5 3.34 -20.73 -8.62
N GLU A 6 2.20 -20.92 -7.97
CA GLU A 6 2.07 -21.69 -6.72
C GLU A 6 0.85 -22.61 -6.78
N ARG A 7 0.80 -23.60 -5.88
CA ARG A 7 -0.39 -24.41 -5.66
C ARG A 7 -1.51 -23.51 -5.10
N LEU A 8 -2.73 -23.67 -5.60
CA LEU A 8 -3.88 -22.91 -5.11
C LEU A 8 -4.05 -23.01 -3.58
N ALA A 9 -3.84 -24.18 -3.00
CA ALA A 9 -3.89 -24.38 -1.55
C ALA A 9 -2.91 -23.46 -0.78
N THR A 10 -1.72 -23.18 -1.33
CA THR A 10 -0.76 -22.23 -0.73
C THR A 10 -1.26 -20.79 -0.86
N LEU A 11 -1.77 -20.42 -2.04
CA LEU A 11 -2.27 -19.05 -2.29
C LEU A 11 -3.50 -18.73 -1.45
N MET A 12 -4.36 -19.72 -1.20
CA MET A 12 -5.57 -19.56 -0.40
C MET A 12 -5.32 -19.64 1.12
N ALA A 13 -4.15 -20.14 1.55
CA ALA A 13 -3.84 -20.32 2.98
C ALA A 13 -3.85 -19.00 3.77
N GLY A 14 -3.61 -17.87 3.10
CA GLY A 14 -3.62 -16.55 3.71
C GLY A 14 -5.01 -16.04 4.09
N GLY A 15 -6.07 -16.48 3.40
CA GLY A 15 -7.42 -15.94 3.57
C GLY A 15 -7.58 -14.46 3.16
N ALA A 16 -6.51 -13.84 2.64
CA ALA A 16 -6.50 -12.42 2.27
C ALA A 16 -7.14 -12.14 0.91
N ILE A 17 -7.29 -13.15 0.08
CA ILE A 17 -7.68 -13.03 -1.32
C ILE A 17 -8.84 -13.98 -1.58
N ASP A 18 -9.91 -13.47 -2.18
CA ASP A 18 -11.00 -14.31 -2.64
C ASP A 18 -10.49 -15.26 -3.72
N SER A 19 -11.02 -16.49 -3.73
CA SER A 19 -10.64 -17.51 -4.73
C SER A 19 -10.99 -17.09 -6.17
N SER A 20 -11.93 -16.18 -6.36
CA SER A 20 -12.30 -15.58 -7.64
C SER A 20 -11.28 -14.61 -8.17
N ASP A 21 -10.48 -13.97 -7.29
CA ASP A 21 -9.44 -13.01 -7.66
C ASP A 21 -8.12 -13.69 -8.04
N ILE A 22 -7.99 -14.99 -7.81
CA ILE A 22 -6.79 -15.75 -8.15
C ILE A 22 -6.82 -16.16 -9.63
N VAL A 23 -5.82 -15.73 -10.38
CA VAL A 23 -5.62 -16.18 -11.76
C VAL A 23 -5.22 -17.65 -11.75
N ARG A 24 -6.13 -18.51 -12.17
CA ARG A 24 -5.93 -19.98 -12.22
C ARG A 24 -5.25 -20.38 -13.52
N LEU A 25 -4.32 -21.31 -13.43
CA LEU A 25 -3.64 -21.88 -14.60
C LEU A 25 -4.28 -23.19 -15.00
N VAL A 26 -4.33 -23.44 -16.29
CA VAL A 26 -4.75 -24.74 -16.84
C VAL A 26 -3.56 -25.69 -16.76
N ALA A 27 -3.59 -26.58 -15.78
CA ALA A 27 -2.54 -27.58 -15.52
C ALA A 27 -3.17 -28.83 -14.87
N ASP A 28 -2.45 -29.94 -14.84
CA ASP A 28 -2.93 -31.16 -14.17
C ASP A 28 -3.10 -30.97 -12.66
N ASP A 29 -2.18 -30.23 -12.04
CA ASP A 29 -2.31 -29.78 -10.64
C ASP A 29 -3.04 -28.43 -10.57
N PRO A 30 -3.81 -28.15 -9.48
CA PRO A 30 -4.46 -26.86 -9.26
C PRO A 30 -3.42 -25.79 -8.91
N LEU A 31 -2.98 -25.04 -9.93
CA LEU A 31 -2.01 -23.96 -9.85
C LEU A 31 -2.66 -22.59 -10.08
N GLY A 32 -2.00 -21.53 -9.61
CA GLY A 32 -2.39 -20.15 -9.88
C GLY A 32 -1.20 -19.20 -9.88
N LEU A 33 -1.41 -18.00 -10.41
CA LEU A 33 -0.46 -16.90 -10.26
C LEU A 33 -0.63 -16.29 -8.87
N ARG A 34 0.49 -15.91 -8.25
CA ARG A 34 0.48 -15.33 -6.90
C ARG A 34 -0.25 -13.97 -6.88
N PRO A 35 -1.30 -13.81 -6.07
CA PRO A 35 -2.01 -12.54 -5.90
C PRO A 35 -1.35 -11.61 -4.86
N GLU A 36 -0.40 -12.16 -4.07
CA GLU A 36 0.39 -11.51 -3.04
C GLU A 36 1.65 -12.34 -2.75
N MET A 37 2.56 -11.89 -1.91
CA MET A 37 3.82 -12.60 -1.63
C MET A 37 3.90 -13.18 -0.22
N THR A 38 3.11 -12.68 0.73
CA THR A 38 3.19 -13.00 2.16
C THR A 38 3.01 -14.49 2.44
N ALA A 39 2.01 -15.16 1.83
CA ALA A 39 1.77 -16.59 2.02
C ALA A 39 2.96 -17.45 1.56
N SER A 40 3.54 -17.12 0.41
CA SER A 40 4.73 -17.82 -0.13
C SER A 40 5.96 -17.58 0.74
N ILE A 41 6.13 -16.37 1.31
CA ILE A 41 7.24 -16.02 2.20
C ILE A 41 7.05 -16.71 3.55
N ALA A 42 5.84 -16.69 4.13
CA ALA A 42 5.51 -17.37 5.38
C ALA A 42 5.78 -18.88 5.28
N ARG A 43 5.36 -19.52 4.18
CA ARG A 43 5.68 -20.94 3.91
C ARG A 43 7.21 -21.16 3.82
N ALA A 44 7.95 -20.27 3.17
CA ALA A 44 9.40 -20.38 3.09
C ALA A 44 10.06 -20.18 4.47
N ALA A 45 9.55 -19.28 5.31
CA ALA A 45 10.02 -19.06 6.68
C ALA A 45 9.82 -20.30 7.56
N CYS A 46 8.70 -21.03 7.38
CA CYS A 46 8.38 -22.25 8.13
C CYS A 46 9.05 -23.53 7.57
N THR A 47 9.55 -23.51 6.33
CA THR A 47 10.18 -24.67 5.69
C THR A 47 11.67 -24.45 5.44
N ARG A 48 12.02 -23.72 4.38
CA ARG A 48 13.41 -23.47 3.97
C ARG A 48 14.25 -22.77 5.03
N PHE A 49 13.63 -21.90 5.82
CA PHE A 49 14.28 -21.10 6.87
C PHE A 49 13.85 -21.52 8.29
N ALA A 50 13.27 -22.72 8.45
CA ALA A 50 12.78 -23.21 9.75
C ALA A 50 13.88 -23.22 10.83
N ASP A 51 15.10 -23.62 10.46
CA ASP A 51 16.25 -23.71 11.37
C ASP A 51 16.99 -22.39 11.59
N ARG A 52 16.57 -21.30 10.90
CA ARG A 52 17.20 -20.00 11.10
C ARG A 52 16.81 -19.38 12.43
N GLN A 53 17.76 -18.67 13.03
CA GLN A 53 17.53 -17.93 14.26
C GLN A 53 16.42 -16.90 14.07
N ARG A 54 15.60 -16.71 15.08
CA ARG A 54 14.58 -15.63 15.15
C ARG A 54 15.13 -14.44 15.93
N PRO A 55 14.69 -13.19 15.66
CA PRO A 55 13.73 -12.82 14.62
C PRO A 55 14.30 -12.96 13.21
N LEU A 56 13.47 -13.40 12.27
CA LEU A 56 13.82 -13.53 10.85
C LEU A 56 13.19 -12.38 10.07
N ARG A 57 14.00 -11.55 9.43
CA ARG A 57 13.61 -10.43 8.58
C ARG A 57 13.81 -10.81 7.12
N LEU A 58 12.73 -10.80 6.36
CA LEU A 58 12.75 -11.11 4.93
C LEU A 58 12.16 -9.95 4.15
N TRP A 59 12.64 -9.75 2.93
CA TRP A 59 12.06 -8.81 1.99
C TRP A 59 11.95 -9.46 0.61
N ALA A 60 10.97 -9.02 -0.15
CA ALA A 60 10.80 -9.44 -1.53
C ALA A 60 10.17 -8.32 -2.36
N SER A 61 10.56 -8.26 -3.62
CA SER A 61 9.92 -7.41 -4.61
C SER A 61 9.59 -8.25 -5.85
N GLY A 62 8.46 -7.95 -6.47
CA GLY A 62 8.03 -8.66 -7.68
C GLY A 62 6.58 -8.43 -8.03
N THR A 63 6.21 -8.88 -9.22
CA THR A 63 4.86 -8.77 -9.76
C THR A 63 3.90 -9.70 -9.02
N VAL A 64 2.71 -9.21 -8.73
CA VAL A 64 1.54 -9.95 -8.26
C VAL A 64 0.42 -9.83 -9.29
N PHE A 65 -0.50 -10.79 -9.30
CA PHE A 65 -1.51 -10.93 -10.35
C PHE A 65 -2.88 -11.10 -9.73
N ARG A 66 -3.88 -10.35 -10.21
CA ARG A 66 -5.26 -10.49 -9.75
C ARG A 66 -6.22 -10.51 -10.93
N THR A 67 -7.28 -11.26 -10.79
CA THR A 67 -8.41 -11.17 -11.70
C THR A 67 -9.26 -9.97 -11.32
N ARG A 68 -9.65 -9.16 -12.28
CA ARG A 68 -10.54 -8.02 -12.10
C ARG A 68 -11.67 -8.07 -13.14
N SER A 69 -12.86 -7.65 -12.74
CA SER A 69 -13.95 -7.44 -13.69
C SER A 69 -13.64 -6.21 -14.56
N ALA A 70 -13.73 -6.36 -15.87
CA ALA A 70 -13.57 -5.25 -16.81
C ALA A 70 -14.88 -4.45 -16.91
N ASP A 71 -14.77 -3.14 -17.16
CA ASP A 71 -15.93 -2.23 -17.22
C ASP A 71 -16.91 -2.60 -18.36
N GLU A 72 -16.41 -3.21 -19.43
CA GLU A 72 -17.22 -3.69 -20.59
C GLU A 72 -17.75 -5.12 -20.42
N GLY A 73 -17.57 -5.71 -19.24
CA GLY A 73 -17.85 -7.12 -18.95
C GLY A 73 -16.69 -8.04 -19.29
N GLY A 74 -16.62 -9.19 -18.60
CA GLY A 74 -15.48 -10.12 -18.69
C GLY A 74 -14.48 -9.93 -17.58
N GLN A 75 -13.40 -10.71 -17.62
CA GLN A 75 -12.32 -10.67 -16.63
C GLN A 75 -11.01 -10.26 -17.33
N CYS A 76 -10.27 -9.38 -16.69
CA CYS A 76 -8.90 -9.05 -17.07
C CYS A 76 -7.92 -9.45 -15.96
N ILE A 77 -6.67 -9.64 -16.33
CA ILE A 77 -5.59 -9.89 -15.39
C ILE A 77 -4.88 -8.56 -15.14
N GLU A 78 -4.87 -8.16 -13.89
CA GLU A 78 -4.13 -6.99 -13.42
C GLU A 78 -2.77 -7.44 -12.90
N GLU A 79 -1.71 -6.82 -13.41
CA GLU A 79 -0.33 -7.02 -12.96
C GLU A 79 0.11 -5.79 -12.16
N ASN A 80 0.55 -6.01 -10.91
CA ASN A 80 1.01 -4.94 -10.04
C ASN A 80 2.38 -5.28 -9.45
N LEU A 81 3.29 -4.32 -9.44
CA LEU A 81 4.57 -4.46 -8.79
C LEU A 81 4.44 -4.15 -7.30
N GLN A 82 4.86 -5.08 -6.46
CA GLN A 82 4.91 -4.91 -5.00
C GLN A 82 6.33 -5.09 -4.46
N SER A 83 6.63 -4.36 -3.39
CA SER A 83 7.82 -4.58 -2.56
C SER A 83 7.38 -4.68 -1.11
N GLY A 84 7.80 -5.71 -0.39
CA GLY A 84 7.34 -5.93 0.98
C GLY A 84 8.42 -6.49 1.89
N VAL A 85 8.17 -6.35 3.17
CA VAL A 85 9.01 -6.87 4.26
C VAL A 85 8.15 -7.68 5.22
N GLU A 86 8.74 -8.78 5.72
CA GLU A 86 8.10 -9.72 6.60
C GLU A 86 9.01 -10.01 7.79
N LEU A 87 8.48 -9.97 9.00
CA LEU A 87 9.16 -10.22 10.27
C LEU A 87 8.53 -11.41 10.96
N PHE A 88 9.33 -12.43 11.27
CA PHE A 88 8.85 -13.66 11.90
C PHE A 88 9.51 -13.90 13.25
N GLY A 89 8.73 -14.45 14.20
CA GLY A 89 9.21 -14.90 15.50
C GLY A 89 9.32 -13.81 16.56
N VAL A 90 8.51 -12.73 16.46
CA VAL A 90 8.38 -11.70 17.50
C VAL A 90 6.92 -11.65 17.94
N SER A 91 6.66 -12.02 19.21
CA SER A 91 5.30 -12.09 19.77
C SER A 91 4.75 -10.75 20.25
N GLY A 92 5.62 -9.83 20.65
CA GLY A 92 5.25 -8.53 21.19
C GLY A 92 5.00 -7.46 20.13
N SER A 93 4.53 -6.29 20.59
CA SER A 93 4.27 -5.11 19.74
C SER A 93 5.56 -4.46 19.17
N GLU A 94 6.72 -4.94 19.56
CA GLU A 94 8.01 -4.50 19.01
C GLU A 94 8.11 -4.80 17.51
N ALA A 95 7.42 -5.86 17.05
CA ALA A 95 7.35 -6.18 15.62
C ALA A 95 6.64 -5.07 14.83
N GLU A 96 5.49 -4.63 15.31
CA GLU A 96 4.71 -3.54 14.71
C GLU A 96 5.46 -2.21 14.79
N MET A 97 6.12 -1.93 15.91
CA MET A 97 6.95 -0.72 16.06
C MET A 97 8.08 -0.70 15.03
N GLU A 98 8.81 -1.81 14.86
CA GLU A 98 9.87 -1.92 13.85
C GLU A 98 9.34 -1.73 12.44
N LEU A 99 8.25 -2.43 12.08
CA LEU A 99 7.66 -2.38 10.74
C LEU A 99 7.10 -1.00 10.40
N LEU A 100 6.38 -0.38 11.31
CA LEU A 100 5.82 0.95 11.08
C LEU A 100 6.90 2.04 11.07
N SER A 101 7.98 1.90 11.87
CA SER A 101 9.14 2.79 11.76
C SER A 101 9.83 2.66 10.40
N LEU A 102 9.96 1.43 9.88
CA LEU A 102 10.49 1.20 8.53
C LEU A 102 9.56 1.76 7.45
N LEU A 103 8.24 1.64 7.63
CA LEU A 103 7.27 2.26 6.71
C LEU A 103 7.42 3.79 6.71
N MET A 104 7.53 4.45 7.86
CA MET A 104 7.74 5.90 7.94
C MET A 104 9.05 6.31 7.28
N ALA A 105 10.15 5.58 7.51
CA ALA A 105 11.42 5.82 6.81
C ALA A 105 11.31 5.63 5.29
N SER A 106 10.50 4.66 4.84
CA SER A 106 10.21 4.47 3.41
C SER A 106 9.45 5.66 2.82
N VAL A 107 8.43 6.17 3.54
CA VAL A 107 7.66 7.37 3.14
C VAL A 107 8.58 8.57 2.95
N GLN A 108 9.55 8.75 3.85
CA GLN A 108 10.53 9.84 3.73
C GLN A 108 11.30 9.79 2.40
N THR A 109 11.66 8.58 1.94
CA THR A 109 12.39 8.42 0.68
C THR A 109 11.54 8.61 -0.57
N LEU A 110 10.21 8.53 -0.44
CA LEU A 110 9.27 8.71 -1.56
C LEU A 110 9.05 10.18 -1.92
N GLY A 111 9.42 11.13 -1.04
CA GLY A 111 9.24 12.56 -1.30
C GLY A 111 7.78 12.99 -1.44
N LEU A 112 6.85 12.32 -0.74
CA LEU A 112 5.43 12.67 -0.79
C LEU A 112 5.20 14.10 -0.31
N GLN A 113 4.36 14.85 -1.04
CA GLN A 113 4.03 16.23 -0.71
C GLN A 113 2.86 16.30 0.28
N ALA A 114 2.80 17.38 1.06
CA ALA A 114 1.69 17.63 1.99
C ALA A 114 0.31 17.69 1.29
N SER A 115 0.26 18.05 0.02
CA SER A 115 -0.95 18.05 -0.82
C SER A 115 -1.56 16.66 -1.01
N GLN A 116 -0.73 15.60 -0.95
CA GLN A 116 -1.17 14.21 -1.05
C GLN A 116 -1.74 13.66 0.26
N LYS A 117 -1.67 14.44 1.34
CA LYS A 117 -2.26 14.14 2.67
C LYS A 117 -2.11 12.68 3.07
N PRO A 118 -0.89 12.16 3.24
CA PRO A 118 -0.70 10.77 3.61
C PRO A 118 -1.35 10.48 4.97
N ARG A 119 -2.16 9.42 5.03
CA ARG A 119 -2.88 8.97 6.22
C ARG A 119 -2.55 7.52 6.51
N LEU A 120 -2.07 7.25 7.72
CA LEU A 120 -1.90 5.91 8.25
C LEU A 120 -3.17 5.50 8.98
N LEU A 121 -3.98 4.65 8.37
CA LEU A 121 -5.16 4.05 8.97
C LEU A 121 -4.74 2.83 9.78
N LEU A 122 -5.13 2.79 11.04
CA LEU A 122 -4.87 1.69 11.96
C LEU A 122 -6.19 1.03 12.37
N GLY A 123 -6.20 -0.29 12.40
CA GLY A 123 -7.21 -1.13 13.02
C GLY A 123 -6.55 -2.19 13.89
N HIS A 124 -7.33 -2.86 14.74
CA HIS A 124 -6.83 -3.97 15.54
C HIS A 124 -7.95 -4.98 15.80
N THR A 125 -7.69 -6.27 15.56
CA THR A 125 -8.71 -7.33 15.70
C THR A 125 -9.31 -7.37 17.11
N ALA A 126 -8.50 -7.15 18.16
CA ALA A 126 -8.98 -7.11 19.52
C ALA A 126 -9.99 -5.98 19.78
N LEU A 127 -9.94 -4.84 19.06
CA LEU A 127 -10.95 -3.78 19.22
C LEU A 127 -12.31 -4.25 18.74
N MET A 128 -12.37 -4.91 17.58
CA MET A 128 -13.60 -5.51 17.07
C MET A 128 -14.11 -6.62 17.98
N ASP A 129 -13.23 -7.47 18.51
CA ASP A 129 -13.61 -8.55 19.43
C ASP A 129 -14.18 -8.01 20.76
N LEU A 130 -13.66 -6.90 21.27
CA LEU A 130 -14.22 -6.21 22.44
C LEU A 130 -15.66 -5.72 22.18
N VAL A 131 -15.89 -5.13 21.02
CA VAL A 131 -17.21 -4.65 20.58
C VAL A 131 -18.18 -5.80 20.41
N LEU A 132 -17.74 -6.90 19.83
CA LEU A 132 -18.55 -8.08 19.53
C LEU A 132 -18.69 -9.05 20.70
N ARG A 133 -18.04 -8.80 21.85
CA ARG A 133 -18.09 -9.67 23.03
C ARG A 133 -19.50 -10.02 23.52
N PRO A 134 -20.52 -9.11 23.47
CA PRO A 134 -21.88 -9.45 23.89
C PRO A 134 -22.63 -10.42 22.94
N PHE A 135 -22.15 -10.58 21.72
CA PHE A 135 -22.83 -11.33 20.67
C PHE A 135 -22.16 -12.69 20.41
N SER A 136 -22.91 -13.66 19.93
CA SER A 136 -22.43 -15.01 19.63
C SER A 136 -23.06 -15.61 18.37
N GLY A 137 -22.46 -16.68 17.85
CA GLY A 137 -22.98 -17.42 16.67
C GLY A 137 -23.11 -16.54 15.42
N ALA A 138 -24.07 -16.88 14.58
CA ALA A 138 -24.28 -16.21 13.29
C ALA A 138 -24.56 -14.71 13.43
N LEU A 139 -25.21 -14.27 14.51
CA LEU A 139 -25.48 -12.85 14.75
C LEU A 139 -24.19 -12.06 14.95
N ARG A 140 -23.22 -12.61 15.68
CA ARG A 140 -21.89 -11.99 15.83
C ARG A 140 -21.20 -11.75 14.48
N ASP A 141 -21.26 -12.75 13.59
CA ASP A 141 -20.63 -12.67 12.27
C ASP A 141 -21.35 -11.67 11.37
N GLN A 142 -22.69 -11.65 11.41
CA GLN A 142 -23.48 -10.66 10.68
C GLN A 142 -23.20 -9.22 11.15
N ILE A 143 -23.10 -9.00 12.47
CA ILE A 143 -22.77 -7.67 13.03
C ILE A 143 -21.35 -7.28 12.62
N ARG A 144 -20.37 -8.22 12.68
CA ARG A 144 -19.01 -7.96 12.21
C ARG A 144 -18.99 -7.48 10.77
N THR A 145 -19.67 -8.22 9.88
CA THR A 145 -19.76 -7.87 8.46
C THR A 145 -20.39 -6.49 8.27
N ALA A 146 -21.52 -6.22 8.92
CA ALA A 146 -22.20 -4.92 8.83
C ALA A 146 -21.31 -3.75 9.34
N LEU A 147 -20.50 -3.96 10.39
CA LEU A 147 -19.56 -2.96 10.89
C LEU A 147 -18.40 -2.72 9.91
N ILE A 148 -17.84 -3.78 9.33
CA ILE A 148 -16.74 -3.68 8.33
C ILE A 148 -17.21 -2.98 7.06
N ASP A 149 -18.43 -3.30 6.61
CA ASP A 149 -19.02 -2.75 5.37
C ASP A 149 -19.71 -1.40 5.59
N PHE A 150 -19.69 -0.85 6.82
CA PHE A 150 -20.40 0.39 7.20
C PHE A 150 -21.90 0.34 6.90
N ASP A 151 -22.52 -0.84 6.97
CA ASP A 151 -23.94 -1.04 6.67
C ASP A 151 -24.82 -0.67 7.88
N ARG A 152 -25.18 0.62 7.96
CA ARG A 152 -26.08 1.17 8.99
C ARG A 152 -27.46 0.51 8.94
N LEU A 153 -27.97 0.24 7.74
CA LEU A 153 -29.31 -0.31 7.56
C LEU A 153 -29.38 -1.75 8.06
N ALA A 154 -28.37 -2.55 7.81
CA ALA A 154 -28.26 -3.89 8.37
C ALA A 154 -28.27 -3.86 9.91
N ILE A 155 -27.50 -2.93 10.53
CA ILE A 155 -27.44 -2.79 11.99
C ILE A 155 -28.81 -2.40 12.56
N GLU A 156 -29.52 -1.48 11.94
CA GLU A 156 -30.87 -1.07 12.33
C GLU A 156 -31.90 -2.22 12.20
N GLY A 157 -31.69 -3.10 11.22
CA GLY A 157 -32.53 -4.25 10.94
C GLY A 157 -32.36 -5.45 11.86
N PHE A 158 -31.28 -5.53 12.65
CA PHE A 158 -31.10 -6.66 13.57
C PHE A 158 -32.12 -6.66 14.70
N ASP A 159 -32.50 -7.84 15.16
CA ASP A 159 -33.34 -8.02 16.35
C ASP A 159 -32.50 -7.84 17.63
N LEU A 160 -32.25 -6.58 17.97
CA LEU A 160 -31.42 -6.14 19.11
C LEU A 160 -32.16 -5.04 19.87
N ALA A 161 -31.83 -4.90 21.16
CA ALA A 161 -32.31 -3.78 21.95
C ALA A 161 -31.84 -2.44 21.38
N ASP A 162 -32.63 -1.36 21.51
CA ASP A 162 -32.32 -0.03 20.98
C ASP A 162 -30.96 0.50 21.50
N ALA A 163 -30.60 0.20 22.75
CA ALA A 163 -29.32 0.58 23.34
C ALA A 163 -28.15 -0.11 22.65
N GLU A 164 -28.30 -1.37 22.25
CA GLU A 164 -27.26 -2.12 21.52
C GLU A 164 -27.10 -1.59 20.10
N LYS A 165 -28.21 -1.34 19.39
CA LYS A 165 -28.18 -0.70 18.06
C LYS A 165 -27.51 0.66 18.12
N THR A 166 -27.89 1.51 19.07
CA THR A 166 -27.26 2.83 19.27
C THR A 166 -25.76 2.71 19.50
N ARG A 167 -25.34 1.73 20.33
CA ARG A 167 -23.92 1.46 20.57
C ARG A 167 -23.18 1.03 19.29
N LEU A 168 -23.74 0.10 18.52
CA LEU A 168 -23.13 -0.35 17.26
C LEU A 168 -23.05 0.77 16.22
N LEU A 169 -24.11 1.57 16.09
CA LEU A 169 -24.13 2.72 15.18
C LEU A 169 -23.09 3.78 15.57
N SER A 170 -22.91 4.02 16.88
CA SER A 170 -21.87 4.96 17.36
C SER A 170 -20.45 4.52 17.03
N LEU A 171 -20.22 3.22 16.88
CA LEU A 171 -18.91 2.69 16.47
C LEU A 171 -18.57 2.97 15.01
N LEU A 172 -19.58 3.05 14.13
CA LEU A 172 -19.36 3.45 12.73
C LEU A 172 -18.83 4.89 12.60
N ASP A 173 -19.10 5.73 13.61
CA ASP A 173 -18.62 7.12 13.68
C ASP A 173 -17.37 7.25 14.56
N CYS A 174 -16.96 6.17 15.25
CA CYS A 174 -15.80 6.13 16.15
C CYS A 174 -14.50 5.98 15.35
N ARG A 175 -14.11 7.03 14.64
CA ARG A 175 -12.84 7.11 13.90
C ARG A 175 -12.21 8.48 14.07
N GLY A 176 -10.88 8.54 14.10
CA GLY A 176 -10.17 9.80 14.28
C GLY A 176 -8.79 9.62 14.86
N THR A 177 -8.34 10.60 15.65
CA THR A 177 -7.05 10.47 16.32
C THR A 177 -7.08 9.31 17.33
N PRO A 178 -5.97 8.55 17.48
CA PRO A 178 -5.94 7.39 18.37
C PRO A 178 -6.42 7.70 19.79
N ASP A 179 -6.02 8.82 20.38
CA ASP A 179 -6.42 9.20 21.74
C ASP A 179 -7.92 9.42 21.88
N GLN A 180 -8.55 10.11 20.91
CA GLN A 180 -10.00 10.33 20.90
C GLN A 180 -10.75 9.01 20.80
N VAL A 181 -10.35 8.13 19.87
CA VAL A 181 -11.01 6.83 19.65
C VAL A 181 -10.84 5.92 20.85
N LEU A 182 -9.63 5.82 21.43
CA LEU A 182 -9.37 4.98 22.60
C LEU A 182 -10.11 5.47 23.84
N THR A 183 -10.23 6.80 24.02
CA THR A 183 -11.03 7.38 25.11
C THR A 183 -12.52 7.05 24.96
N GLN A 184 -13.05 7.15 23.72
CA GLN A 184 -14.45 6.79 23.43
C GLN A 184 -14.70 5.29 23.67
N LEU A 185 -13.80 4.42 23.19
CA LEU A 185 -13.90 2.98 23.42
C LEU A 185 -13.79 2.62 24.91
N GLY A 186 -12.90 3.30 25.66
CA GLY A 186 -12.79 3.14 27.11
C GLY A 186 -14.08 3.46 27.83
N SER A 187 -14.83 4.48 27.39
CA SER A 187 -16.14 4.80 27.92
C SER A 187 -17.21 3.75 27.60
N LEU A 188 -17.07 3.03 26.48
CA LEU A 188 -18.04 2.01 26.02
C LEU A 188 -17.77 0.62 26.61
N CYS A 189 -16.53 0.21 26.80
CA CYS A 189 -16.15 -1.16 27.18
C CYS A 189 -15.14 -1.25 28.32
N GLY A 190 -14.81 -0.12 28.96
CA GLY A 190 -13.75 -0.02 29.99
C GLY A 190 -12.35 -0.06 29.40
N GLU A 191 -11.35 0.32 30.21
CA GLU A 191 -9.95 0.27 29.80
C GLU A 191 -9.51 -1.18 29.54
N GLN A 192 -8.71 -1.37 28.51
CA GLN A 192 -8.24 -2.68 28.05
C GLN A 192 -6.73 -2.62 27.74
N PRO A 193 -5.98 -3.73 27.94
CA PRO A 193 -4.53 -3.75 27.70
C PRO A 193 -4.12 -3.32 26.28
N VAL A 194 -4.93 -3.66 25.28
CA VAL A 194 -4.68 -3.27 23.89
C VAL A 194 -4.71 -1.75 23.69
N PHE A 195 -5.42 -0.99 24.53
CA PHE A 195 -5.42 0.47 24.42
C PHE A 195 -4.06 1.06 24.79
N ASP A 196 -3.42 0.54 25.83
CA ASP A 196 -2.06 0.97 26.22
C ASP A 196 -1.02 0.56 25.18
N GLU A 197 -1.18 -0.59 24.55
CA GLU A 197 -0.36 -1.01 23.41
C GLU A 197 -0.47 -0.03 22.24
N LEU A 198 -1.69 0.30 21.83
CA LEU A 198 -1.95 1.23 20.73
C LEU A 198 -1.48 2.66 21.08
N ARG A 199 -1.67 3.13 22.32
CA ARG A 199 -1.13 4.43 22.77
C ARG A 199 0.39 4.47 22.67
N ARG A 200 1.08 3.42 23.13
CA ARG A 200 2.55 3.32 23.04
C ARG A 200 3.03 3.29 21.60
N LEU A 201 2.37 2.52 20.74
CA LEU A 201 2.69 2.46 19.30
C LEU A 201 2.53 3.83 18.64
N CYS A 202 1.40 4.51 18.85
CA CYS A 202 1.14 5.83 18.27
C CYS A 202 2.10 6.89 18.81
N ALA A 203 2.43 6.86 20.10
CA ALA A 203 3.43 7.74 20.70
C ALA A 203 4.84 7.50 20.11
N HIS A 204 5.22 6.25 19.84
CA HIS A 204 6.47 5.90 19.19
C HIS A 204 6.56 6.49 17.77
N LEU A 205 5.45 6.49 17.03
CA LEU A 205 5.39 6.96 15.64
C LEU A 205 5.21 8.48 15.52
N ALA A 206 4.81 9.17 16.59
CA ALA A 206 4.35 10.57 16.53
C ALA A 206 5.37 11.52 15.88
N SER A 207 6.66 11.43 16.25
CA SER A 207 7.71 12.29 15.67
C SER A 207 7.88 12.03 14.18
N ALA A 208 8.05 10.77 13.78
CA ALA A 208 8.25 10.40 12.38
C ALA A 208 7.01 10.74 11.52
N ALA A 209 5.81 10.55 12.06
CA ALA A 209 4.57 10.91 11.37
C ALA A 209 4.46 12.43 11.17
N GLN A 210 4.83 13.23 12.19
CA GLN A 210 4.85 14.70 12.07
C GLN A 210 5.87 15.16 11.03
N ASP A 211 7.09 14.61 11.05
CA ASP A 211 8.16 14.97 10.11
C ASP A 211 7.79 14.68 8.65
N GLN A 212 6.97 13.64 8.42
CA GLN A 212 6.49 13.22 7.10
C GLN A 212 5.08 13.75 6.76
N ALA A 213 4.51 14.64 7.58
CA ALA A 213 3.13 15.11 7.45
C ALA A 213 2.08 13.97 7.34
N VAL A 214 2.35 12.81 7.94
CA VAL A 214 1.45 11.65 7.97
C VAL A 214 0.46 11.80 9.11
N THR A 215 -0.84 11.77 8.82
CA THR A 215 -1.88 11.75 9.84
C THR A 215 -2.14 10.31 10.28
N ILE A 216 -2.04 10.01 11.59
CA ILE A 216 -2.40 8.71 12.14
C ILE A 216 -3.88 8.73 12.52
N GLN A 217 -4.65 7.77 11.99
CA GLN A 217 -6.06 7.58 12.29
C GLN A 217 -6.30 6.16 12.81
N LEU A 218 -7.09 6.04 13.87
CA LEU A 218 -7.58 4.76 14.39
C LEU A 218 -9.04 4.59 14.04
N ASP A 219 -9.40 3.40 13.57
CA ASP A 219 -10.78 2.99 13.30
C ASP A 219 -10.98 1.56 13.82
N PRO A 220 -11.81 1.33 14.85
CA PRO A 220 -12.03 0.00 15.42
C PRO A 220 -12.76 -0.95 14.46
N THR A 221 -13.43 -0.42 13.43
CA THR A 221 -14.12 -1.21 12.40
C THR A 221 -13.25 -1.50 11.18
N PHE A 222 -12.07 -0.87 11.09
CA PHE A 222 -11.14 -1.09 9.98
C PHE A 222 -10.46 -2.45 10.09
N GLN A 223 -10.97 -3.42 9.35
CA GLN A 223 -10.47 -4.80 9.30
C GLN A 223 -10.48 -5.35 7.86
N PRO A 224 -9.68 -4.79 6.96
CA PRO A 224 -9.52 -5.35 5.63
C PRO A 224 -8.91 -6.74 5.74
N HIS A 225 -9.46 -7.73 5.04
CA HIS A 225 -8.96 -9.12 5.07
C HIS A 225 -8.91 -9.72 6.49
N PHE A 226 -10.01 -9.62 7.24
CA PHE A 226 -10.10 -10.05 8.65
C PHE A 226 -9.71 -11.53 8.87
N GLU A 227 -9.77 -12.38 7.84
CA GLU A 227 -9.35 -13.79 7.91
C GLU A 227 -7.81 -13.96 7.93
N LEU A 228 -7.07 -12.97 7.46
CA LEU A 228 -5.61 -12.98 7.46
C LEU A 228 -5.06 -12.45 8.77
N TYR A 229 -5.52 -11.26 9.19
CA TYR A 229 -4.89 -10.52 10.28
C TYR A 229 -5.38 -10.98 11.65
N THR A 230 -4.44 -11.11 12.60
CA THR A 230 -4.66 -11.60 13.98
C THR A 230 -4.33 -10.57 15.05
N GLY A 231 -4.02 -9.34 14.67
CA GLY A 231 -3.62 -8.25 15.56
C GLY A 231 -3.80 -6.90 14.91
N LEU A 232 -2.75 -6.08 14.93
CA LEU A 232 -2.72 -4.80 14.24
C LEU A 232 -2.89 -5.01 12.73
N VAL A 233 -3.67 -4.13 12.11
CA VAL A 233 -3.80 -4.00 10.66
C VAL A 233 -3.67 -2.52 10.29
N PHE A 234 -3.05 -2.24 9.15
CA PHE A 234 -2.86 -0.87 8.73
C PHE A 234 -2.82 -0.69 7.21
N GLN A 235 -3.15 0.52 6.78
CA GLN A 235 -2.97 0.98 5.41
C GLN A 235 -2.42 2.41 5.41
N LEU A 236 -1.54 2.70 4.48
CA LEU A 236 -1.11 4.06 4.17
C LEU A 236 -1.83 4.52 2.91
N VAL A 237 -2.61 5.57 3.03
CA VAL A 237 -3.49 6.11 1.98
C VAL A 237 -3.07 7.53 1.69
N CYS A 238 -2.97 7.88 0.40
CA CYS A 238 -2.72 9.24 -0.08
C CYS A 238 -3.89 9.75 -0.92
N ASP A 239 -4.05 11.07 -0.98
CA ASP A 239 -4.97 11.67 -1.94
C ASP A 239 -4.32 11.61 -3.33
N GLY A 240 -4.95 10.89 -4.27
CA GLY A 240 -4.61 10.90 -5.69
C GLY A 240 -5.45 11.95 -6.45
N ARG A 241 -5.28 12.04 -7.77
CA ARG A 241 -5.99 13.03 -8.62
C ARG A 241 -7.51 12.92 -8.54
N SER A 242 -8.04 11.71 -8.58
CA SER A 242 -9.49 11.46 -8.67
C SER A 242 -10.04 10.72 -7.45
N SER A 243 -9.21 9.97 -6.75
CA SER A 243 -9.62 9.11 -5.63
C SER A 243 -8.45 8.86 -4.69
N PRO A 244 -8.72 8.48 -3.42
CA PRO A 244 -7.68 8.03 -2.51
C PRO A 244 -6.94 6.80 -3.06
N VAL A 245 -5.63 6.76 -2.86
CA VAL A 245 -4.73 5.71 -3.33
C VAL A 245 -4.08 5.03 -2.14
N VAL A 246 -4.20 3.71 -2.06
CA VAL A 246 -3.52 2.91 -1.04
C VAL A 246 -2.13 2.54 -1.52
N ILE A 247 -1.09 3.08 -0.89
CA ILE A 247 0.30 2.87 -1.25
C ILE A 247 1.04 1.83 -0.41
N ALA A 248 0.50 1.51 0.79
CA ALA A 248 1.01 0.41 1.60
C ALA A 248 -0.12 -0.28 2.37
N ARG A 249 0.07 -1.58 2.63
CA ARG A 249 -0.82 -2.42 3.44
C ARG A 249 0.00 -3.38 4.28
N GLY A 250 -0.44 -3.63 5.52
CA GLY A 250 0.25 -4.56 6.38
C GLY A 250 -0.51 -4.88 7.66
N GLY A 251 0.10 -5.71 8.49
CA GLY A 251 -0.43 -6.11 9.78
C GLY A 251 0.22 -7.38 10.33
N ARG A 252 -0.32 -7.88 11.44
CA ARG A 252 0.07 -9.15 12.09
C ARG A 252 -0.79 -10.30 11.58
N TYR A 253 -0.17 -11.44 11.27
CA TYR A 253 -0.83 -12.62 10.67
C TYR A 253 -0.31 -13.95 11.26
N ASP A 254 -0.33 -14.09 12.56
CA ASP A 254 0.20 -15.24 13.29
C ASP A 254 -0.46 -16.56 12.85
N ASP A 255 -1.77 -16.55 12.56
CA ASP A 255 -2.49 -17.73 12.09
C ASP A 255 -2.04 -18.23 10.71
N LEU A 256 -1.63 -17.35 9.83
CA LEU A 256 -1.01 -17.75 8.56
C LEU A 256 0.29 -18.52 8.82
N VAL A 257 1.13 -18.03 9.73
CA VAL A 257 2.40 -18.67 10.08
C VAL A 257 2.15 -20.05 10.71
N ARG A 258 1.13 -20.17 11.58
CA ARG A 258 0.70 -21.44 12.17
C ARG A 258 0.20 -22.42 11.10
N ARG A 259 -0.64 -21.95 10.17
CA ARG A 259 -1.10 -22.78 9.00
C ARG A 259 0.05 -23.23 8.11
N CYS A 260 1.16 -22.49 8.06
CA CYS A 260 2.37 -22.90 7.35
C CYS A 260 3.23 -23.92 8.12
N GLY A 261 2.81 -24.36 9.31
CA GLY A 261 3.45 -25.43 10.08
C GLY A 261 4.42 -24.96 11.16
N ALA A 262 4.39 -23.67 11.53
CA ALA A 262 5.18 -23.22 12.68
C ALA A 262 4.59 -23.74 13.99
N THR A 263 5.47 -24.02 14.94
CA THR A 263 5.10 -24.30 16.34
C THR A 263 4.62 -23.03 17.03
N ASP A 264 3.80 -23.15 18.08
CA ASP A 264 3.16 -21.99 18.74
C ASP A 264 4.16 -20.95 19.25
N ASP A 265 5.34 -21.36 19.70
CA ASP A 265 6.43 -20.48 20.14
C ASP A 265 7.11 -19.71 18.98
N ARG A 266 6.85 -20.08 17.73
CA ARG A 266 7.40 -19.47 16.52
C ARG A 266 6.35 -18.94 15.54
N ALA A 267 5.07 -19.17 15.85
CA ALA A 267 3.96 -18.81 14.98
C ALA A 267 3.59 -17.32 15.07
N PHE A 268 4.60 -16.46 14.96
CA PHE A 268 4.44 -15.00 14.96
C PHE A 268 4.92 -14.43 13.63
N GLY A 269 4.06 -13.66 12.98
CA GLY A 269 4.37 -13.02 11.72
C GLY A 269 3.68 -11.67 11.57
N ALA A 270 4.43 -10.70 11.10
CA ALA A 270 3.92 -9.38 10.75
C ALA A 270 4.70 -8.85 9.56
N GLY A 271 4.08 -7.99 8.76
CA GLY A 271 4.74 -7.43 7.59
C GLY A 271 3.90 -6.37 6.90
N PHE A 272 4.48 -5.76 5.86
CA PHE A 272 3.74 -4.87 4.97
C PHE A 272 4.27 -4.95 3.54
N SER A 273 3.45 -4.53 2.60
CA SER A 273 3.85 -4.34 1.21
C SER A 273 3.55 -2.93 0.73
N LEU A 274 4.46 -2.40 -0.08
CA LEU A 274 4.31 -1.17 -0.85
C LEU A 274 3.77 -1.51 -2.24
N ALA A 275 2.76 -0.77 -2.70
CA ALA A 275 2.21 -0.84 -4.04
C ALA A 275 3.01 0.11 -4.95
N ILE A 276 3.96 -0.43 -5.72
CA ILE A 276 4.94 0.38 -6.45
C ILE A 276 4.30 1.16 -7.60
N ASP A 277 3.36 0.57 -8.34
CA ASP A 277 2.72 1.24 -9.46
C ASP A 277 1.88 2.44 -9.01
N PRO A 278 1.00 2.34 -7.98
CA PRO A 278 0.34 3.50 -7.40
C PRO A 278 1.29 4.57 -6.85
N ILE A 279 2.42 4.17 -6.24
CA ILE A 279 3.45 5.13 -5.77
C ILE A 279 4.06 5.89 -6.97
N ARG A 280 4.40 5.18 -8.04
CA ARG A 280 4.96 5.81 -9.25
C ARG A 280 3.99 6.82 -9.87
N GLU A 281 2.71 6.49 -9.94
CA GLU A 281 1.68 7.42 -10.41
C GLU A 281 1.61 8.67 -9.55
N LEU A 282 1.60 8.52 -8.21
CA LEU A 282 1.59 9.66 -7.28
C LEU A 282 2.82 10.57 -7.42
N ILE A 283 4.00 9.99 -7.64
CA ILE A 283 5.26 10.74 -7.79
C ILE A 283 5.35 11.37 -9.19
N SER A 284 4.97 10.66 -10.25
CA SER A 284 4.98 11.20 -11.61
C SER A 284 4.02 12.38 -11.79
N ASP A 285 2.96 12.44 -10.98
CA ASP A 285 2.06 13.58 -10.94
C ASP A 285 2.74 14.85 -10.38
N LEU A 286 3.71 14.68 -9.48
CA LEU A 286 4.52 15.80 -8.96
C LEU A 286 5.52 16.28 -9.99
N ASP A 287 6.22 15.33 -10.64
CA ASP A 287 7.16 15.65 -11.71
C ASP A 287 6.48 16.37 -12.88
N ALA A 288 5.24 15.99 -13.22
CA ALA A 288 4.47 16.68 -14.26
C ALA A 288 4.06 18.10 -13.85
N ALA A 289 3.86 18.38 -12.58
CA ALA A 289 3.57 19.73 -12.08
C ALA A 289 4.85 20.60 -11.99
N GLU A 290 6.02 19.98 -11.77
CA GLU A 290 7.32 20.68 -11.80
C GLU A 290 7.89 20.79 -13.22
N GLN A 291 7.49 19.92 -14.15
CA GLN A 291 7.89 19.92 -15.56
C GLN A 291 7.21 21.00 -16.42
N GLU A 292 6.53 21.99 -15.83
CA GLU A 292 6.29 23.27 -16.50
C GLU A 292 7.58 24.08 -16.75
N GLN A 293 8.75 23.55 -16.37
CA GLN A 293 10.04 24.10 -16.76
C GLN A 293 10.47 23.51 -18.12
N SER A 294 10.09 24.26 -19.13
CA SER A 294 10.56 24.27 -20.51
C SER A 294 11.56 23.15 -20.88
N ASP A 295 11.07 22.12 -21.57
CA ASP A 295 11.89 21.26 -22.39
C ASP A 295 12.64 22.11 -23.43
N VAL A 296 13.86 21.73 -23.76
CA VAL A 296 14.72 22.42 -24.68
C VAL A 296 14.74 21.66 -26.01
N LEU A 297 14.54 22.35 -27.11
CA LEU A 297 14.84 21.83 -28.44
C LEU A 297 16.25 22.31 -28.83
N VAL A 298 17.20 21.39 -28.94
CA VAL A 298 18.52 21.64 -29.51
C VAL A 298 18.43 21.39 -31.01
N ALA A 299 18.57 22.44 -31.79
CA ALA A 299 18.50 22.37 -33.26
C ALA A 299 19.79 22.90 -33.90
N PHE A 300 20.17 22.40 -35.04
CA PHE A 300 21.40 22.69 -35.74
C PHE A 300 21.21 22.92 -37.22
N SER A 301 22.11 23.71 -37.83
CA SER A 301 21.98 24.15 -39.21
C SER A 301 22.57 23.21 -40.27
N THR A 302 23.59 22.42 -39.92
CA THR A 302 24.28 21.52 -40.85
C THR A 302 24.67 20.21 -40.16
N ALA A 303 24.87 19.15 -40.93
CA ALA A 303 25.29 17.85 -40.38
C ALA A 303 26.65 17.91 -39.64
N SER A 304 27.52 18.86 -39.98
CA SER A 304 28.80 19.08 -39.27
C SER A 304 28.61 19.59 -37.84
N ASN A 305 27.43 20.15 -37.52
CA ASN A 305 27.16 20.70 -36.18
C ASN A 305 26.46 19.67 -35.28
N LEU A 306 26.29 18.45 -35.73
CA LEU A 306 25.62 17.38 -34.95
C LEU A 306 26.35 17.08 -33.64
N GLU A 307 27.68 16.99 -33.68
CA GLU A 307 28.49 16.72 -32.48
C GLU A 307 28.32 17.83 -31.43
N SER A 308 28.40 19.10 -31.89
CA SER A 308 28.16 20.25 -31.00
C SER A 308 26.74 20.30 -30.45
N ALA A 309 25.76 19.90 -31.25
CA ALA A 309 24.35 19.78 -30.78
C ALA A 309 24.19 18.69 -29.70
N MET A 310 24.85 17.54 -29.87
CA MET A 310 24.87 16.47 -28.87
C MET A 310 25.55 16.90 -27.56
N GLU A 311 26.64 17.66 -27.65
CA GLU A 311 27.32 18.21 -26.45
C GLU A 311 26.41 19.20 -25.71
N ARG A 312 25.71 20.08 -26.41
CA ARG A 312 24.75 21.00 -25.79
C ARG A 312 23.57 20.27 -25.17
N GLN A 313 23.03 19.27 -25.84
CA GLN A 313 21.97 18.44 -25.27
C GLN A 313 22.44 17.78 -23.96
N ARG A 314 23.66 17.21 -23.93
CA ARG A 314 24.26 16.64 -22.72
C ARG A 314 24.38 17.67 -21.60
N GLY A 315 24.84 18.88 -21.93
CA GLY A 315 24.92 19.98 -20.96
C GLY A 315 23.58 20.36 -20.34
N TRP A 316 22.49 20.31 -21.08
CA TRP A 316 21.14 20.50 -20.55
C TRP A 316 20.72 19.36 -19.61
N HIS A 317 21.00 18.09 -19.99
CA HIS A 317 20.73 16.93 -19.13
C HIS A 317 21.51 16.97 -17.82
N GLU A 318 22.78 17.41 -17.85
CA GLU A 318 23.62 17.58 -16.66
C GLU A 318 23.09 18.68 -15.70
N GLN A 319 22.33 19.64 -16.23
CA GLN A 319 21.63 20.65 -15.43
C GLN A 319 20.26 20.18 -14.93
N GLY A 320 19.89 18.91 -15.16
CA GLY A 320 18.62 18.33 -14.74
C GLY A 320 17.40 18.71 -15.60
N ARG A 321 17.64 19.30 -16.80
CA ARG A 321 16.58 19.67 -17.74
C ARG A 321 16.42 18.61 -18.82
N THR A 322 15.18 18.41 -19.29
CA THR A 322 14.94 17.60 -20.48
C THR A 322 15.29 18.39 -21.74
N ALA A 323 16.02 17.79 -22.67
CA ALA A 323 16.35 18.37 -23.94
C ALA A 323 16.18 17.36 -25.06
N VAL A 324 15.44 17.73 -26.08
CA VAL A 324 15.29 16.95 -27.32
C VAL A 324 16.15 17.58 -28.42
N MET A 325 16.65 16.76 -29.32
CA MET A 325 17.47 17.23 -30.43
C MET A 325 16.69 17.11 -31.74
N ALA A 326 16.81 18.06 -32.63
CA ALA A 326 16.29 17.93 -33.98
C ALA A 326 16.96 16.74 -34.69
N LEU A 327 16.17 15.88 -35.34
CA LEU A 327 16.69 14.67 -36.02
C LEU A 327 17.45 14.98 -37.29
N GLU A 328 17.13 16.11 -37.91
CA GLU A 328 17.72 16.58 -39.17
C GLU A 328 18.16 18.05 -39.03
N PRO A 329 19.17 18.49 -39.84
CA PRO A 329 19.55 19.89 -39.90
C PRO A 329 18.37 20.74 -40.37
N LEU A 330 18.13 21.88 -39.73
CA LEU A 330 17.09 22.82 -40.10
C LEU A 330 17.67 23.97 -40.92
N ALA A 331 16.95 24.43 -41.95
CA ALA A 331 17.42 25.41 -42.88
C ALA A 331 17.63 26.81 -42.25
N SER A 332 16.94 27.10 -41.16
CA SER A 332 17.05 28.39 -40.46
C SER A 332 16.61 28.30 -38.99
N LYS A 333 17.09 29.27 -38.21
CA LYS A 333 16.63 29.45 -36.80
C LYS A 333 15.12 29.68 -36.72
N GLN A 334 14.53 30.33 -37.71
CA GLN A 334 13.10 30.60 -37.78
C GLN A 334 12.28 29.30 -37.92
N GLU A 335 12.78 28.37 -38.71
CA GLU A 335 12.19 27.03 -38.82
C GLU A 335 12.30 26.25 -37.50
N ALA A 336 13.43 26.33 -36.84
CA ALA A 336 13.64 25.74 -35.52
C ALA A 336 12.69 26.35 -34.44
N GLU A 337 12.46 27.66 -34.47
CA GLU A 337 11.49 28.32 -33.57
C GLU A 337 10.06 27.86 -33.84
N GLN A 338 9.69 27.62 -35.12
CA GLN A 338 8.38 27.06 -35.44
C GLN A 338 8.23 25.64 -34.96
N GLN A 339 9.26 24.82 -35.12
CA GLN A 339 9.27 23.43 -34.61
C GLN A 339 9.20 23.39 -33.08
N ALA A 340 9.96 24.23 -32.40
CA ALA A 340 9.91 24.33 -30.93
C ALA A 340 8.50 24.70 -30.41
N LYS A 341 7.82 25.63 -31.10
CA LYS A 341 6.42 25.99 -30.78
C LYS A 341 5.45 24.86 -31.05
N ALA A 342 5.61 24.13 -32.17
CA ALA A 342 4.76 23.01 -32.52
C ALA A 342 4.89 21.82 -31.58
N GLN A 343 6.05 21.66 -30.93
CA GLN A 343 6.35 20.63 -29.95
C GLN A 343 6.03 21.03 -28.49
N GLY A 344 5.08 21.94 -28.28
CA GLY A 344 4.63 22.33 -26.95
C GLY A 344 5.26 23.60 -26.37
N GLY A 345 5.96 24.39 -27.22
CA GLY A 345 6.57 25.65 -26.78
C GLY A 345 7.96 25.48 -26.13
N LEU A 346 8.73 24.52 -26.62
CA LEU A 346 10.09 24.25 -26.13
C LEU A 346 10.99 25.48 -26.22
N GLN A 347 11.93 25.62 -25.28
CA GLN A 347 12.99 26.61 -25.39
C GLN A 347 13.95 26.19 -26.50
N LEU A 348 14.19 27.06 -27.49
CA LEU A 348 15.13 26.76 -28.57
C LEU A 348 16.59 26.99 -28.13
N ASP A 349 17.45 26.01 -28.29
CA ASP A 349 18.90 26.11 -28.29
C ASP A 349 19.41 25.84 -29.72
N TRP A 350 19.80 26.91 -30.41
CA TRP A 350 20.22 26.88 -31.81
C TRP A 350 21.74 26.78 -31.90
N VAL A 351 22.23 25.80 -32.68
CA VAL A 351 23.67 25.59 -32.97
C VAL A 351 23.98 26.06 -34.36
N ASP A 352 24.65 27.20 -34.43
CA ASP A 352 25.20 27.78 -35.69
C ASP A 352 26.54 27.18 -36.05
N PRO A 353 27.00 27.30 -37.35
CA PRO A 353 28.29 26.84 -37.80
C PRO A 353 29.48 27.45 -37.07
#